data_4b8b18bbdfe04fb62b2942822556b95c
#
_entry.id   4b8b18bbdfe04fb62b2942822556b95c
#
_cell.length_a   1.000
_cell.length_b   1.000
_cell.length_c   1.000
_cell.angle_alpha   90.00
_cell.angle_beta   90.00
_cell.angle_gamma   90.00
#
_symmetry.space_group_name_H-M   'P 1'
#
loop_
_entity.id
_entity.type
_entity.pdbx_description
1 polymer ?
#
loop_
_entity_poly.entity_id
_entity_poly.type
_entity_poly.pdbx_seq_one_letter_code
_entity_poly.pdbx_strand_id
1 'polypeptide(L)'
;MHIKSETAERHTLAVIVDNEPGILARIAGLFTARGYNIDSLTVADITDDHAISRITIVTNGPPKVIDQIIAQLDRLVPVHKVTDLTDAGPFVERELA
;
A
#
# COMPACT_ATOMS: atom_id res chain seq x y z
N MET A 1 -20.10 16.65 14.17
CA MET A 1 -19.86 17.07 12.87
C MET A 1 -19.50 15.97 11.92
N HIS A 2 -20.20 16.01 10.86
CA HIS A 2 -19.96 15.07 9.80
C HIS A 2 -18.56 15.16 9.22
N ILE A 3 -17.85 16.20 9.51
CA ILE A 3 -16.50 16.38 9.02
C ILE A 3 -15.59 15.24 9.40
N LYS A 4 -15.86 14.60 10.53
CA LYS A 4 -15.03 13.50 10.96
C LYS A 4 -15.03 12.34 9.98
N SER A 5 -16.13 12.08 9.31
CA SER A 5 -16.19 10.99 8.35
C SER A 5 -15.33 11.26 7.14
N GLU A 6 -14.94 12.51 6.94
CA GLU A 6 -14.08 12.90 5.83
C GLU A 6 -12.63 13.08 6.29
N THR A 7 -12.38 12.90 7.59
CA THR A 7 -11.03 13.04 8.10
C THR A 7 -10.13 11.99 7.51
N ALA A 8 -8.95 12.41 7.14
CA ALA A 8 -7.96 11.51 6.60
C ALA A 8 -7.59 10.47 7.64
N GLU A 9 -7.46 9.23 7.19
CA GLU A 9 -7.02 8.12 8.00
C GLU A 9 -5.70 7.61 7.46
N ARG A 10 -4.82 7.22 8.38
CA ARG A 10 -3.56 6.63 7.98
C ARG A 10 -3.74 5.13 7.85
N HIS A 11 -3.35 4.60 6.72
CA HIS A 11 -3.43 3.17 6.44
C HIS A 11 -2.08 2.65 6.01
N THR A 12 -1.78 1.42 6.43
CA THR A 12 -0.58 0.73 6.02
C THR A 12 -1.00 -0.41 5.11
N LEU A 13 -0.52 -0.37 3.88
CA LEU A 13 -0.88 -1.36 2.87
C LEU A 13 0.34 -2.21 2.54
N ALA A 14 0.15 -3.52 2.49
CA ALA A 14 1.19 -4.44 2.03
C ALA A 14 0.81 -4.89 0.62
N VAL A 15 1.71 -4.70 -0.32
CA VAL A 15 1.49 -5.05 -1.72
C VAL A 15 2.52 -6.09 -2.12
N ILE A 16 2.05 -7.27 -2.48
CA ILE A 16 2.92 -8.36 -2.91
C ILE A 16 3.00 -8.30 -4.43
N VAL A 17 4.21 -8.18 -4.95
CA VAL A 17 4.42 -7.93 -6.38
C VAL A 17 5.54 -8.80 -6.93
N ASP A 18 5.47 -9.05 -8.24
CA ASP A 18 6.64 -9.52 -8.95
C ASP A 18 7.68 -8.42 -8.94
N ASN A 19 8.91 -8.78 -8.67
CA ASN A 19 10.00 -7.81 -8.60
C ASN A 19 10.47 -7.47 -10.02
N GLU A 20 9.71 -6.62 -10.68
CA GLU A 20 9.99 -6.19 -12.05
C GLU A 20 10.68 -4.84 -12.05
N PRO A 21 11.55 -4.59 -13.02
CA PRO A 21 12.12 -3.26 -13.17
C PRO A 21 11.04 -2.20 -13.26
N GLY A 22 11.18 -1.15 -12.49
CA GLY A 22 10.24 -0.03 -12.56
C GLY A 22 8.94 -0.21 -11.80
N ILE A 23 8.75 -1.31 -11.06
CA ILE A 23 7.49 -1.51 -10.33
C ILE A 23 7.28 -0.41 -9.29
N LEU A 24 8.33 0.00 -8.61
CA LEU A 24 8.22 1.09 -7.63
C LEU A 24 7.82 2.39 -8.30
N ALA A 25 8.42 2.69 -9.45
CA ALA A 25 8.09 3.91 -10.18
C ALA A 25 6.63 3.89 -10.66
N ARG A 26 6.14 2.72 -11.07
CA ARG A 26 4.75 2.60 -11.49
C ARG A 26 3.79 2.85 -10.35
N ILE A 27 4.09 2.28 -9.19
CA ILE A 27 3.24 2.47 -8.02
C ILE A 27 3.28 3.92 -7.55
N ALA A 28 4.48 4.49 -7.45
CA ALA A 28 4.61 5.90 -7.06
C ALA A 28 3.90 6.81 -8.06
N GLY A 29 4.01 6.49 -9.35
CA GLY A 29 3.35 7.25 -10.39
C GLY A 29 1.83 7.18 -10.30
N LEU A 30 1.31 6.03 -9.93
CA LEU A 30 -0.13 5.87 -9.72
C LEU A 30 -0.62 6.82 -8.62
N PHE A 31 0.09 6.86 -7.51
CA PHE A 31 -0.27 7.74 -6.40
C PHE A 31 -0.19 9.20 -6.82
N THR A 32 0.90 9.56 -7.48
CA THR A 32 1.10 10.94 -7.93
C THR A 32 0.01 11.37 -8.92
N ALA A 33 -0.29 10.52 -9.89
CA ALA A 33 -1.24 10.86 -10.94
C ALA A 33 -2.64 11.08 -10.40
N ARG A 34 -2.98 10.41 -9.31
CA ARG A 34 -4.32 10.54 -8.73
C ARG A 34 -4.35 11.43 -7.51
N GLY A 35 -3.23 12.04 -7.17
CA GLY A 35 -3.16 12.94 -6.03
C GLY A 35 -3.26 12.24 -4.69
N TYR A 36 -2.94 10.96 -4.64
CA TYR A 36 -2.90 10.23 -3.37
C TYR A 36 -1.63 10.57 -2.62
N ASN A 37 -1.69 10.48 -1.30
CA ASN A 37 -0.56 10.83 -0.44
C ASN A 37 0.21 9.59 -0.04
N ILE A 38 1.54 9.64 -0.15
CA ILE A 38 2.41 8.59 0.36
C ILE A 38 3.21 9.17 1.52
N ASP A 39 3.00 8.62 2.72
CA ASP A 39 3.79 9.00 3.88
C ASP A 39 5.10 8.25 3.93
N SER A 40 5.08 6.99 3.55
CA SER A 40 6.31 6.21 3.45
C SER A 40 6.09 5.05 2.49
N LEU A 41 7.20 4.56 1.95
CA LEU A 41 7.17 3.42 1.04
C LEU A 41 8.47 2.65 1.25
N THR A 42 8.36 1.37 1.58
CA THR A 42 9.52 0.51 1.77
C THR A 42 9.35 -0.76 0.98
N VAL A 43 10.46 -1.41 0.66
CA VAL A 43 10.46 -2.63 -0.15
C VAL A 43 11.28 -3.68 0.56
N ALA A 44 10.80 -4.91 0.54
CA ALA A 44 11.54 -6.05 1.06
C ALA A 44 11.34 -7.23 0.13
N ASP A 45 12.42 -7.93 -0.22
CA ASP A 45 12.30 -9.17 -0.95
C ASP A 45 11.77 -10.23 -0.01
N ILE A 46 10.84 -11.05 -0.48
CA ILE A 46 10.25 -12.10 0.37
C ILE A 46 10.59 -13.49 -0.11
N THR A 47 11.25 -13.63 -1.26
CA THR A 47 11.73 -14.92 -1.74
C THR A 47 13.25 -14.86 -1.86
N ASP A 48 13.91 -16.03 -1.73
CA ASP A 48 15.35 -16.08 -1.79
C ASP A 48 15.90 -15.69 -3.15
N ASP A 49 15.13 -15.93 -4.20
CA ASP A 49 15.56 -15.60 -5.57
C ASP A 49 15.26 -14.16 -5.95
N HIS A 50 14.74 -13.36 -4.99
CA HIS A 50 14.39 -11.96 -5.21
C HIS A 50 13.29 -11.76 -6.26
N ALA A 51 12.53 -12.82 -6.57
CA ALA A 51 11.51 -12.72 -7.60
C ALA A 51 10.25 -12.02 -7.11
N ILE A 52 9.97 -12.10 -5.82
CA ILE A 52 8.76 -11.54 -5.22
C ILE A 52 9.17 -10.56 -4.13
N SER A 53 8.55 -9.41 -4.13
CA SER A 53 8.81 -8.37 -3.14
C SER A 53 7.53 -7.97 -2.46
N ARG A 54 7.67 -7.46 -1.25
CA ARG A 54 6.57 -6.80 -0.53
C ARG A 54 6.88 -5.32 -0.48
N ILE A 55 5.95 -4.53 -0.97
CA ILE A 55 6.03 -3.08 -0.88
C ILE A 55 5.06 -2.66 0.21
N THR A 56 5.58 -2.00 1.23
CA THR A 56 4.75 -1.51 2.32
C THR A 56 4.57 -0.01 2.14
N ILE A 57 3.33 0.42 2.02
CA ILE A 57 2.98 1.80 1.74
C ILE A 57 2.15 2.33 2.88
N VAL A 58 2.60 3.43 3.48
CA VAL A 58 1.78 4.16 4.44
C VAL A 58 1.19 5.34 3.69
N THR A 59 -0.13 5.37 3.63
CA THR A 59 -0.85 6.40 2.90
C THR A 59 -1.88 7.03 3.82
N ASN A 60 -2.42 8.15 3.42
CA ASN A 60 -3.31 8.95 4.24
C ASN A 60 -4.41 9.50 3.36
N GLY A 61 -5.64 9.34 3.80
CA GLY A 61 -6.76 9.85 3.03
C GLY A 61 -8.09 9.45 3.66
N PRO A 62 -9.18 10.00 3.15
CA PRO A 62 -10.52 9.57 3.59
C PRO A 62 -10.76 8.10 3.23
N PRO A 63 -11.67 7.41 3.93
CA PRO A 63 -11.91 5.99 3.65
C PRO A 63 -12.21 5.67 2.20
N LYS A 64 -12.99 6.52 1.52
CA LYS A 64 -13.28 6.30 0.11
C LYS A 64 -12.02 6.29 -0.74
N VAL A 65 -11.09 7.17 -0.43
CA VAL A 65 -9.85 7.29 -1.17
C VAL A 65 -8.99 6.05 -0.92
N ILE A 66 -8.95 5.58 0.32
CA ILE A 66 -8.20 4.37 0.64
C ILE A 66 -8.74 3.19 -0.16
N ASP A 67 -10.05 3.06 -0.24
CA ASP A 67 -10.66 1.99 -1.03
C ASP A 67 -10.27 2.09 -2.51
N GLN A 68 -10.22 3.31 -3.04
CA GLN A 68 -9.81 3.53 -4.41
C GLN A 68 -8.36 3.14 -4.63
N ILE A 69 -7.50 3.48 -3.67
CA ILE A 69 -6.08 3.15 -3.76
C ILE A 69 -5.91 1.64 -3.84
N ILE A 70 -6.58 0.91 -2.95
CA ILE A 70 -6.48 -0.54 -2.92
C ILE A 70 -6.95 -1.13 -4.24
N ALA A 71 -8.08 -0.66 -4.76
CA ALA A 71 -8.63 -1.15 -6.01
C ALA A 71 -7.68 -0.89 -7.18
N GLN A 72 -7.06 0.28 -7.22
CA GLN A 72 -6.14 0.61 -8.30
C GLN A 72 -4.87 -0.22 -8.23
N LEU A 73 -4.34 -0.43 -7.04
CA LEU A 73 -3.15 -1.27 -6.87
C LEU A 73 -3.44 -2.71 -7.30
N ASP A 74 -4.61 -3.21 -6.94
CA ASP A 74 -4.98 -4.59 -7.24
C ASP A 74 -5.10 -4.83 -8.74
N ARG A 75 -5.28 -3.80 -9.54
CA ARG A 75 -5.39 -3.92 -10.98
C ARG A 75 -4.07 -3.98 -11.71
N LEU A 76 -2.98 -3.63 -11.04
CA LEU A 76 -1.67 -3.69 -11.69
C LEU A 76 -1.28 -5.14 -11.92
N VAL A 77 -0.84 -5.44 -13.14
CA VAL A 77 -0.54 -6.83 -13.52
C VAL A 77 0.48 -7.48 -12.61
N PRO A 78 1.58 -6.81 -12.24
CA PRO A 78 2.57 -7.47 -11.38
C PRO A 78 2.13 -7.67 -9.94
N VAL A 79 0.97 -7.12 -9.55
CA VAL A 79 0.51 -7.20 -8.17
C VAL A 79 -0.24 -8.50 -7.95
N HIS A 80 0.22 -9.27 -6.95
CA HIS A 80 -0.44 -10.53 -6.58
C HIS A 80 -1.50 -10.32 -5.53
N LYS A 81 -1.26 -9.38 -4.60
CA LYS A 81 -2.14 -9.22 -3.47
C LYS A 81 -1.92 -7.86 -2.83
N VAL A 82 -3.01 -7.24 -2.38
CA VAL A 82 -2.97 -6.02 -1.58
C VAL A 82 -3.68 -6.30 -0.28
N THR A 83 -3.03 -6.02 0.84
CA THR A 83 -3.61 -6.23 2.16
C THR A 83 -3.53 -4.93 2.95
N ASP A 84 -4.66 -4.54 3.53
CA ASP A 84 -4.69 -3.39 4.42
C ASP A 84 -4.35 -3.91 5.82
N LEU A 85 -3.14 -3.59 6.29
CA LEU A 85 -2.67 -4.05 7.58
C LEU A 85 -3.21 -3.25 8.74
N THR A 86 -3.88 -2.15 8.45
CA THR A 86 -4.36 -1.25 9.49
C THR A 86 -5.32 -1.95 10.45
N ASP A 87 -6.19 -2.77 9.90
CA ASP A 87 -7.18 -3.49 10.71
C ASP A 87 -6.56 -4.57 11.56
N ALA A 88 -5.35 -5.00 11.24
CA ALA A 88 -4.64 -6.01 12.01
C ALA A 88 -3.53 -5.39 12.86
N GLY A 89 -3.53 -4.06 12.99
CA GLY A 89 -2.41 -3.29 13.52
C GLY A 89 -1.68 -3.89 14.72
N PRO A 90 -2.33 -4.13 15.84
CA PRO A 90 -1.58 -4.60 17.01
C PRO A 90 -0.89 -5.93 16.79
N PHE A 91 -1.52 -6.84 16.06
CA PHE A 91 -0.90 -8.13 15.78
C PHE A 91 0.28 -7.99 14.86
N VAL A 92 0.13 -7.14 13.85
CA VAL A 92 1.21 -6.90 12.91
C VAL A 92 2.40 -6.30 13.64
N GLU A 93 2.15 -5.36 14.52
CA GLU A 93 3.23 -4.74 15.28
C GLU A 93 3.99 -5.74 16.12
N ARG A 94 3.26 -6.66 16.75
CA ARG A 94 3.92 -7.66 17.59
C ARG A 94 4.73 -8.63 16.76
N GLU A 95 4.27 -8.97 15.58
CA GLU A 95 4.99 -9.86 14.72
C GLU A 95 6.25 -9.23 14.16
N LEU A 96 6.19 -7.94 13.95
CA LEU A 96 7.34 -7.23 13.43
C LEU A 96 8.38 -6.95 14.50
N ALA A 97 7.94 -6.91 15.73
CA ALA A 97 8.85 -6.70 16.83
C ALA A 97 9.60 -7.97 17.16
#